data_204e1cbaa0272eb0cff15a51a7118641
#
_entry.id   204e1cbaa0272eb0cff15a51a7118641
#
_cell.length_a   1.000
_cell.length_b   1.000
_cell.length_c   1.000
_cell.angle_alpha   90.00
_cell.angle_beta   90.00
_cell.angle_gamma   90.00
#
_symmetry.space_group_name_H-M   'P 1'
#
loop_
_entity.id
_entity.type
_entity.pdbx_description
1 polymer ?
#
loop_
_entity_poly.entity_id
_entity_poly.type
_entity_poly.pdbx_seq_one_letter_code
_entity_poly.pdbx_strand_id
1 'polypeptide(L)'
;GSELHLIRGDVLFREGDLADSLYLVVSGRVAIAIANPIDHRETVVALMDAGDLFGEMSMLDDGPRSALARALEPSTVFAIPFDPVVKAFRSDPALLWGVTRLLAHRLRVMDEALADSVFLDVTGRTAKRLLELSEGADEFLLPITQEELAGMVGASRERVNKAIASFIRLGYIDQHERHYTILKRDAMELRAR
;
A
#
# COMPACT_ATOMS: atom_id res chain seq x y z
N GLY A 1 -20.81 2.97 13.48
CA GLY A 1 -19.59 2.23 13.24
C GLY A 1 -19.03 1.64 14.51
N SER A 2 -18.06 0.79 14.39
CA SER A 2 -17.40 0.12 15.50
C SER A 2 -15.88 0.13 15.30
N GLU A 3 -15.16 0.19 16.40
CA GLU A 3 -13.73 0.10 16.43
C GLU A 3 -13.29 -1.37 16.47
N LEU A 4 -12.31 -1.73 15.64
CA LEU A 4 -11.73 -3.06 15.55
C LEU A 4 -10.24 -2.97 15.84
N HIS A 5 -9.77 -3.83 16.75
CA HIS A 5 -8.36 -3.93 17.09
C HIS A 5 -7.78 -5.17 16.42
N LEU A 6 -6.72 -4.98 15.65
CA LEU A 6 -6.06 -6.00 14.83
C LEU A 6 -4.64 -6.20 15.35
N ILE A 7 -4.22 -7.43 15.43
CA ILE A 7 -2.79 -7.76 15.61
C ILE A 7 -2.15 -7.97 14.24
N ARG A 8 -0.82 -7.97 14.21
CA ARG A 8 -0.07 -8.21 12.96
C ARG A 8 -0.49 -9.53 12.31
N GLY A 9 -0.87 -9.47 11.04
CA GLY A 9 -1.30 -10.60 10.23
C GLY A 9 -2.81 -10.85 10.23
N ASP A 10 -3.58 -10.17 11.08
CA ASP A 10 -5.02 -10.29 11.06
C ASP A 10 -5.58 -9.84 9.71
N VAL A 11 -6.47 -10.65 9.15
CA VAL A 11 -7.18 -10.38 7.90
C VAL A 11 -8.53 -9.76 8.23
N LEU A 12 -8.74 -8.54 7.74
CA LEU A 12 -9.98 -7.80 7.92
C LEU A 12 -11.07 -8.28 6.94
N PHE A 13 -10.68 -8.51 5.68
CA PHE A 13 -11.50 -9.12 4.63
C PHE A 13 -10.62 -9.69 3.52
N ARG A 14 -11.19 -10.57 2.73
CA ARG A 14 -10.54 -11.19 1.56
C ARG A 14 -11.16 -10.71 0.26
N GLU A 15 -10.41 -10.81 -0.82
CA GLU A 15 -10.96 -10.65 -2.17
C GLU A 15 -12.15 -11.59 -2.39
N GLY A 16 -13.23 -11.07 -2.97
CA GLY A 16 -14.46 -11.81 -3.20
C GLY A 16 -15.46 -11.83 -2.03
N ASP A 17 -15.06 -11.40 -0.83
CA ASP A 17 -16.00 -11.33 0.30
C ASP A 17 -17.12 -10.33 0.03
N LEU A 18 -18.31 -10.61 0.59
CA LEU A 18 -19.41 -9.64 0.62
C LEU A 18 -19.01 -8.46 1.50
N ALA A 19 -19.45 -7.28 1.10
CA ALA A 19 -19.05 -6.04 1.76
C ALA A 19 -20.28 -5.27 2.28
N ASP A 20 -20.19 -4.77 3.50
CA ASP A 20 -21.23 -3.96 4.17
C ASP A 20 -20.68 -2.69 4.82
N SER A 21 -19.36 -2.56 4.89
CA SER A 21 -18.66 -1.48 5.59
C SER A 21 -17.42 -1.02 4.83
N LEU A 22 -17.09 0.25 4.96
CA LEU A 22 -15.77 0.79 4.65
C LEU A 22 -14.99 1.03 5.96
N TYR A 23 -13.71 1.30 5.87
CA TYR A 23 -12.82 1.37 7.03
C TYR A 23 -11.96 2.61 6.99
N LEU A 24 -11.77 3.21 8.17
CA LEU A 24 -10.80 4.28 8.42
C LEU A 24 -9.71 3.72 9.32
N VAL A 25 -8.44 3.86 8.94
CA VAL A 25 -7.32 3.53 9.82
C VAL A 25 -7.21 4.61 10.90
N VAL A 26 -7.32 4.22 12.17
CA VAL A 26 -7.17 5.12 13.32
C VAL A 26 -5.71 5.13 13.77
N SER A 27 -5.06 3.95 13.78
CA SER A 27 -3.64 3.80 14.11
C SER A 27 -3.09 2.51 13.52
N GLY A 28 -1.77 2.44 13.37
CA GLY A 28 -1.09 1.31 12.75
C GLY A 28 -1.14 1.36 11.22
N ARG A 29 -0.94 0.22 10.58
CA ARG A 29 -0.83 0.11 9.11
C ARG A 29 -1.51 -1.15 8.59
N VAL A 30 -2.31 -0.99 7.53
CA VAL A 30 -3.02 -2.07 6.84
C VAL A 30 -2.52 -2.19 5.40
N ALA A 31 -2.18 -3.40 4.96
CA ALA A 31 -1.86 -3.68 3.57
C ALA A 31 -3.11 -4.05 2.79
N ILE A 32 -3.24 -3.49 1.60
CA ILE A 32 -4.16 -3.95 0.56
C ILE A 32 -3.36 -4.82 -0.41
N ALA A 33 -3.78 -6.06 -0.59
CA ALA A 33 -3.06 -7.02 -1.41
C ALA A 33 -3.99 -7.74 -2.39
N ILE A 34 -3.45 -8.08 -3.55
CA ILE A 34 -4.12 -8.86 -4.59
C ILE A 34 -3.42 -10.20 -4.70
N ALA A 35 -4.19 -11.29 -4.76
CA ALA A 35 -3.65 -12.61 -4.98
C ALA A 35 -3.42 -12.86 -6.48
N ASN A 36 -2.24 -13.39 -6.82
CA ASN A 36 -2.01 -13.89 -8.17
C ASN A 36 -2.90 -15.12 -8.40
N PRO A 37 -3.73 -15.15 -9.46
CA PRO A 37 -4.66 -16.24 -9.71
C PRO A 37 -3.99 -17.58 -10.02
N ILE A 38 -2.69 -17.59 -10.36
CA ILE A 38 -1.96 -18.79 -10.77
C ILE A 38 -1.25 -19.46 -9.57
N ASP A 39 -0.51 -18.68 -8.78
CA ASP A 39 0.34 -19.21 -7.70
C ASP A 39 -0.12 -18.75 -6.31
N HIS A 40 -1.23 -18.03 -6.23
CA HIS A 40 -1.84 -17.49 -5.00
C HIS A 40 -0.91 -16.61 -4.15
N ARG A 41 0.19 -16.12 -4.72
CA ARG A 41 1.06 -15.16 -4.03
C ARG A 41 0.36 -13.83 -3.90
N GLU A 42 0.40 -13.28 -2.70
CA GLU A 42 -0.13 -11.96 -2.42
C GLU A 42 0.88 -10.88 -2.82
N THR A 43 0.40 -9.90 -3.57
CA THR A 43 1.16 -8.70 -3.91
C THR A 43 0.52 -7.52 -3.20
N VAL A 44 1.25 -6.83 -2.34
CA VAL A 44 0.81 -5.59 -1.72
C VAL A 44 0.76 -4.51 -2.80
N VAL A 45 -0.43 -3.95 -3.00
CA VAL A 45 -0.67 -2.90 -4.01
C VAL A 45 -0.82 -1.52 -3.38
N ALA A 46 -1.19 -1.46 -2.09
CA ALA A 46 -1.28 -0.22 -1.35
C ALA A 46 -1.05 -0.45 0.15
N LEU A 47 -0.55 0.57 0.82
CA LEU A 47 -0.45 0.66 2.27
C LEU A 47 -1.42 1.74 2.74
N MET A 48 -2.18 1.42 3.79
CA MET A 48 -3.14 2.32 4.42
C MET A 48 -2.61 2.69 5.79
N ASP A 49 -2.30 3.95 5.99
CA ASP A 49 -1.79 4.53 7.22
C ASP A 49 -2.89 5.26 8.00
N ALA A 50 -2.58 5.74 9.19
CA ALA A 50 -3.54 6.48 10.01
C ALA A 50 -4.13 7.69 9.23
N GLY A 51 -5.45 7.75 9.14
CA GLY A 51 -6.21 8.73 8.36
C GLY A 51 -6.68 8.22 6.99
N ASP A 52 -6.18 7.08 6.51
CA ASP A 52 -6.61 6.52 5.24
C ASP A 52 -7.94 5.78 5.35
N LEU A 53 -8.76 5.96 4.33
CA LEU A 53 -10.06 5.30 4.17
C LEU A 53 -9.95 4.26 3.06
N PHE A 54 -10.49 3.06 3.27
CA PHE A 54 -10.47 1.97 2.28
C PHE A 54 -11.71 1.08 2.36
N GLY A 55 -11.88 0.20 1.37
CA GLY A 55 -13.04 -0.69 1.25
C GLY A 55 -14.29 0.01 0.68
N GLU A 56 -14.14 1.22 0.14
CA GLU A 56 -15.19 2.02 -0.46
C GLU A 56 -15.64 1.52 -1.84
N MET A 57 -14.79 0.78 -2.56
CA MET A 57 -15.09 0.35 -3.93
C MET A 57 -16.38 -0.46 -3.98
N SER A 58 -16.51 -1.45 -3.12
CA SER A 58 -17.72 -2.29 -3.03
C SER A 58 -19.00 -1.51 -2.75
N MET A 59 -18.91 -0.35 -2.06
CA MET A 59 -20.05 0.53 -1.83
C MET A 59 -20.42 1.34 -3.08
N LEU A 60 -19.43 1.62 -3.94
CA LEU A 60 -19.62 2.50 -5.10
C LEU A 60 -20.05 1.73 -6.35
N ASP A 61 -19.64 0.47 -6.48
CA ASP A 61 -19.91 -0.38 -7.66
C ASP A 61 -20.81 -1.60 -7.36
N ASP A 62 -21.33 -1.68 -6.11
CA ASP A 62 -22.14 -2.81 -5.64
C ASP A 62 -21.45 -4.19 -5.82
N GLY A 63 -20.12 -4.19 -5.90
CA GLY A 63 -19.31 -5.37 -6.10
C GLY A 63 -18.82 -6.02 -4.79
N PRO A 64 -18.23 -7.22 -4.88
CA PRO A 64 -17.53 -7.83 -3.74
C PRO A 64 -16.22 -7.08 -3.45
N ARG A 65 -15.53 -7.48 -2.37
CA ARG A 65 -14.19 -6.96 -2.08
C ARG A 65 -13.24 -7.22 -3.25
N SER A 66 -12.57 -6.18 -3.72
CA SER A 66 -11.64 -6.24 -4.87
C SER A 66 -10.24 -6.69 -4.50
N ALA A 67 -9.93 -6.78 -3.20
CA ALA A 67 -8.61 -7.13 -2.68
C ALA A 67 -8.72 -7.71 -1.26
N LEU A 68 -7.61 -8.24 -0.75
CA LEU A 68 -7.44 -8.60 0.65
C LEU A 68 -6.96 -7.39 1.44
N ALA A 69 -7.46 -7.22 2.67
CA ALA A 69 -6.92 -6.25 3.63
C ALA A 69 -6.42 -6.97 4.88
N ARG A 70 -5.15 -6.72 5.28
CA ARG A 70 -4.57 -7.30 6.50
C ARG A 70 -3.66 -6.33 7.23
N ALA A 71 -3.63 -6.44 8.55
CA ALA A 71 -2.77 -5.63 9.41
C ALA A 71 -1.29 -6.01 9.27
N LEU A 72 -0.41 -5.03 9.10
CA LEU A 72 1.05 -5.22 9.06
C LEU A 72 1.71 -5.08 10.44
N GLU A 73 0.99 -4.48 11.38
CA GLU A 73 1.38 -4.23 12.76
C GLU A 73 0.12 -4.13 13.63
N PRO A 74 0.21 -4.03 14.95
CA PRO A 74 -0.95 -3.74 15.78
C PRO A 74 -1.64 -2.47 15.29
N SER A 75 -2.90 -2.62 14.87
CA SER A 75 -3.64 -1.56 14.18
C SER A 75 -5.05 -1.43 14.75
N THR A 76 -5.56 -0.21 14.74
CA THR A 76 -6.95 0.06 15.06
C THR A 76 -7.63 0.63 13.82
N VAL A 77 -8.74 0.04 13.42
CA VAL A 77 -9.56 0.53 12.31
C VAL A 77 -10.99 0.78 12.79
N PHE A 78 -11.63 1.79 12.22
CA PHE A 78 -13.02 2.10 12.47
C PHE A 78 -13.87 1.62 11.29
N ALA A 79 -14.72 0.62 11.52
CA ALA A 79 -15.67 0.09 10.54
C ALA A 79 -16.87 1.01 10.43
N ILE A 80 -17.17 1.50 9.24
CA ILE A 80 -18.27 2.41 8.93
C ILE A 80 -19.26 1.68 8.02
N PRO A 81 -20.46 1.32 8.48
CA PRO A 81 -21.47 0.67 7.63
C PRO A 81 -21.81 1.52 6.40
N PHE A 82 -22.10 0.89 5.26
CA PHE A 82 -22.41 1.59 4.01
C PHE A 82 -23.70 2.42 4.08
N ASP A 83 -24.75 1.91 4.72
CA ASP A 83 -26.06 2.57 4.74
C ASP A 83 -26.05 4.03 5.22
N PRO A 84 -25.42 4.37 6.36
CA PRO A 84 -25.31 5.76 6.80
C PRO A 84 -24.55 6.65 5.82
N VAL A 85 -23.48 6.11 5.19
CA VAL A 85 -22.66 6.86 4.24
C VAL A 85 -23.44 7.15 2.96
N VAL A 86 -24.12 6.15 2.41
CA VAL A 86 -24.98 6.30 1.22
C VAL A 86 -26.12 7.30 1.49
N LYS A 87 -26.73 7.25 2.68
CA LYS A 87 -27.75 8.24 3.08
C LYS A 87 -27.17 9.66 3.15
N ALA A 88 -25.96 9.81 3.70
CA ALA A 88 -25.27 11.10 3.75
C ALA A 88 -25.01 11.64 2.34
N PHE A 89 -24.52 10.82 1.41
CA PHE A 89 -24.29 11.22 0.01
C PHE A 89 -25.57 11.66 -0.71
N ARG A 90 -26.70 11.00 -0.42
CA ARG A 90 -28.01 11.41 -0.97
C ARG A 90 -28.51 12.73 -0.38
N SER A 91 -28.19 13.00 0.88
CA SER A 91 -28.60 14.23 1.57
C SER A 91 -27.71 15.43 1.23
N ASP A 92 -26.41 15.17 1.02
CA ASP A 92 -25.42 16.18 0.66
C ASP A 92 -24.50 15.66 -0.46
N PRO A 93 -24.86 15.92 -1.73
CA PRO A 93 -24.05 15.50 -2.87
C PRO A 93 -22.64 16.10 -2.90
N ALA A 94 -22.35 17.17 -2.14
CA ALA A 94 -21.01 17.73 -2.05
C ALA A 94 -20.00 16.77 -1.43
N LEU A 95 -20.46 15.83 -0.58
CA LEU A 95 -19.63 14.77 -0.01
C LEU A 95 -19.05 13.83 -1.09
N LEU A 96 -19.76 13.65 -2.22
CA LEU A 96 -19.27 12.87 -3.37
C LEU A 96 -17.99 13.43 -3.98
N TRP A 97 -17.78 14.77 -3.90
CA TRP A 97 -16.54 15.38 -4.34
C TRP A 97 -15.33 14.89 -3.53
N GLY A 98 -15.51 14.62 -2.24
CA GLY A 98 -14.47 14.01 -1.40
C GLY A 98 -14.05 12.62 -1.91
N VAL A 99 -15.05 11.78 -2.19
CA VAL A 99 -14.82 10.44 -2.75
C VAL A 99 -14.20 10.53 -4.14
N THR A 100 -14.70 11.43 -5.00
CA THR A 100 -14.15 11.63 -6.34
C THR A 100 -12.68 12.04 -6.30
N ARG A 101 -12.29 12.92 -5.37
CA ARG A 101 -10.89 13.31 -5.18
C ARG A 101 -10.03 12.15 -4.71
N LEU A 102 -10.53 11.34 -3.77
CA LEU A 102 -9.85 10.14 -3.28
C LEU A 102 -9.58 9.17 -4.44
N LEU A 103 -10.60 8.87 -5.24
CA LEU A 103 -10.46 7.97 -6.39
C LEU A 103 -9.53 8.55 -7.47
N ALA A 104 -9.63 9.85 -7.76
CA ALA A 104 -8.73 10.52 -8.70
C ALA A 104 -7.26 10.51 -8.22
N HIS A 105 -7.03 10.61 -6.91
CA HIS A 105 -5.68 10.47 -6.34
C HIS A 105 -5.17 9.04 -6.50
N ARG A 106 -5.98 8.04 -6.15
CA ARG A 106 -5.60 6.62 -6.31
C ARG A 106 -5.31 6.27 -7.77
N LEU A 107 -6.14 6.74 -8.70
CA LEU A 107 -5.90 6.54 -10.12
C LEU A 107 -4.53 7.10 -10.56
N ARG A 108 -4.17 8.30 -10.12
CA ARG A 108 -2.83 8.87 -10.41
C ARG A 108 -1.69 8.01 -9.87
N VAL A 109 -1.81 7.51 -8.64
CA VAL A 109 -0.81 6.61 -8.05
C VAL A 109 -0.69 5.30 -8.87
N MET A 110 -1.83 4.78 -9.36
CA MET A 110 -1.83 3.59 -10.23
C MET A 110 -1.20 3.89 -11.60
N ASP A 111 -1.49 5.05 -12.20
CA ASP A 111 -0.89 5.48 -13.48
C ASP A 111 0.64 5.62 -13.33
N GLU A 112 1.11 6.19 -12.22
CA GLU A 112 2.54 6.29 -11.91
C GLU A 112 3.19 4.91 -11.76
N ALA A 113 2.55 3.99 -11.03
CA ALA A 113 3.06 2.63 -10.87
C ALA A 113 3.10 1.87 -12.21
N LEU A 114 2.13 2.09 -13.09
CA LEU A 114 2.12 1.55 -14.44
C LEU A 114 3.27 2.14 -15.27
N ALA A 115 3.47 3.45 -15.25
CA ALA A 115 4.58 4.12 -15.92
C ALA A 115 5.93 3.59 -15.42
N ASP A 116 6.09 3.42 -14.12
CA ASP A 116 7.30 2.83 -13.53
C ASP A 116 7.55 1.41 -14.04
N SER A 117 6.50 0.63 -14.24
CA SER A 117 6.64 -0.75 -14.76
C SER A 117 7.13 -0.78 -16.21
N VAL A 118 6.82 0.24 -16.98
CA VAL A 118 7.20 0.38 -18.41
C VAL A 118 8.59 1.01 -18.57
N PHE A 119 8.90 2.04 -17.79
CA PHE A 119 10.09 2.88 -18.02
C PHE A 119 11.25 2.56 -17.09
N LEU A 120 11.02 2.03 -15.90
CA LEU A 120 12.07 1.72 -14.95
C LEU A 120 12.46 0.23 -14.98
N ASP A 121 13.74 -0.06 -14.89
CA ASP A 121 14.21 -1.40 -14.61
C ASP A 121 13.92 -1.79 -13.13
N VAL A 122 14.16 -3.05 -12.77
CA VAL A 122 13.93 -3.54 -11.40
C VAL A 122 14.71 -2.73 -10.37
N THR A 123 15.92 -2.29 -10.70
CA THR A 123 16.75 -1.50 -9.79
C THR A 123 16.15 -0.12 -9.56
N GLY A 124 15.68 0.54 -10.63
CA GLY A 124 14.98 1.83 -10.53
C GLY A 124 13.70 1.74 -9.69
N ARG A 125 12.85 0.75 -9.98
CA ARG A 125 11.63 0.53 -9.18
C ARG A 125 11.95 0.22 -7.72
N THR A 126 13.01 -0.56 -7.45
CA THR A 126 13.43 -0.84 -6.07
C THR A 126 13.89 0.43 -5.35
N ALA A 127 14.65 1.30 -6.02
CA ALA A 127 15.07 2.60 -5.46
C ALA A 127 13.85 3.46 -5.14
N LYS A 128 12.90 3.58 -6.07
CA LYS A 128 11.67 4.36 -5.89
C LYS A 128 10.85 3.86 -4.70
N ARG A 129 10.61 2.55 -4.60
CA ARG A 129 9.85 1.97 -3.48
C ARG A 129 10.53 2.15 -2.13
N LEU A 130 11.85 2.05 -2.04
CA LEU A 130 12.57 2.34 -0.79
C LEU A 130 12.46 3.80 -0.39
N LEU A 131 12.54 4.74 -1.34
CA LEU A 131 12.35 6.16 -1.09
C LEU A 131 10.92 6.48 -0.61
N GLU A 132 9.91 5.90 -1.25
CA GLU A 132 8.51 6.04 -0.84
C GLU A 132 8.29 5.53 0.59
N LEU A 133 8.77 4.31 0.88
CA LEU A 133 8.64 3.69 2.21
C LEU A 133 9.45 4.40 3.30
N SER A 134 10.43 5.21 2.93
CA SER A 134 11.18 6.04 3.88
C SER A 134 10.41 7.28 4.35
N GLU A 135 9.33 7.66 3.65
CA GLU A 135 8.51 8.85 3.95
C GLU A 135 9.35 10.13 4.13
N GLY A 136 10.47 10.22 3.42
CA GLY A 136 11.41 11.32 3.51
C GLY A 136 12.44 11.21 4.64
N ALA A 137 12.34 10.23 5.53
CA ALA A 137 13.36 9.97 6.55
C ALA A 137 14.59 9.29 5.94
N ASP A 138 15.76 9.57 6.49
CA ASP A 138 16.98 8.88 6.08
C ASP A 138 17.14 7.52 6.77
N GLU A 139 16.59 7.36 7.97
CA GLU A 139 16.55 6.09 8.68
C GLU A 139 15.11 5.63 8.86
N PHE A 140 14.82 4.39 8.50
CA PHE A 140 13.48 3.83 8.62
C PHE A 140 13.50 2.32 8.83
N LEU A 141 12.44 1.81 9.46
CA LEU A 141 12.17 0.39 9.55
C LEU A 141 11.27 -0.01 8.37
N LEU A 142 11.72 -0.96 7.55
CA LEU A 142 10.89 -1.48 6.45
C LEU A 142 9.60 -2.08 7.03
N PRO A 143 8.41 -1.50 6.75
CA PRO A 143 7.15 -1.91 7.37
C PRO A 143 6.64 -3.26 6.85
N ILE A 144 7.16 -3.69 5.71
CA ILE A 144 6.79 -4.89 4.97
C ILE A 144 7.95 -5.90 4.95
N THR A 145 7.66 -7.13 4.55
CA THR A 145 8.68 -8.15 4.29
C THR A 145 9.39 -7.91 2.96
N GLN A 146 10.55 -8.53 2.76
CA GLN A 146 11.23 -8.45 1.45
C GLN A 146 10.46 -9.14 0.32
N GLU A 147 9.63 -10.12 0.62
CA GLU A 147 8.73 -10.75 -0.36
C GLU A 147 7.64 -9.76 -0.80
N GLU A 148 7.05 -9.04 0.16
CA GLU A 148 6.06 -7.99 -0.13
C GLU A 148 6.68 -6.83 -0.91
N LEU A 149 7.90 -6.41 -0.54
CA LEU A 149 8.65 -5.41 -1.32
C LEU A 149 8.86 -5.88 -2.75
N ALA A 150 9.23 -7.14 -2.95
CA ALA A 150 9.41 -7.70 -4.28
C ALA A 150 8.09 -7.70 -5.09
N GLY A 151 6.97 -8.01 -4.44
CA GLY A 151 5.64 -7.88 -5.02
C GLY A 151 5.35 -6.43 -5.46
N MET A 152 5.56 -5.44 -4.58
CA MET A 152 5.36 -4.02 -4.90
C MET A 152 6.26 -3.52 -6.03
N VAL A 153 7.48 -4.04 -6.14
CA VAL A 153 8.42 -3.75 -7.25
C VAL A 153 8.00 -4.43 -8.55
N GLY A 154 7.18 -5.48 -8.48
CA GLY A 154 6.82 -6.31 -9.63
C GLY A 154 8.01 -7.13 -10.14
N ALA A 155 8.78 -7.74 -9.22
CA ALA A 155 9.95 -8.54 -9.55
C ALA A 155 10.15 -9.69 -8.56
N SER A 156 11.01 -10.66 -8.90
CA SER A 156 11.35 -11.70 -7.95
C SER A 156 12.17 -11.15 -6.78
N ARG A 157 12.01 -11.75 -5.58
CA ARG A 157 12.77 -11.40 -4.38
C ARG A 157 14.29 -11.40 -4.65
N GLU A 158 14.79 -12.36 -5.46
CA GLU A 158 16.19 -12.42 -5.82
C GLU A 158 16.66 -11.18 -6.57
N ARG A 159 15.87 -10.68 -7.55
CA ARG A 159 16.20 -9.48 -8.32
C ARG A 159 16.17 -8.22 -7.46
N VAL A 160 15.20 -8.10 -6.56
CA VAL A 160 15.12 -6.98 -5.61
C VAL A 160 16.31 -7.02 -4.64
N ASN A 161 16.65 -8.20 -4.09
CA ASN A 161 17.82 -8.34 -3.22
C ASN A 161 19.13 -8.01 -3.93
N LYS A 162 19.28 -8.35 -5.22
CA LYS A 162 20.43 -7.92 -6.02
C LYS A 162 20.51 -6.40 -6.19
N ALA A 163 19.38 -5.74 -6.37
CA ALA A 163 19.31 -4.28 -6.42
C ALA A 163 19.75 -3.66 -5.09
N ILE A 164 19.18 -4.12 -3.97
CA ILE A 164 19.55 -3.68 -2.61
C ILE A 164 21.04 -3.88 -2.35
N ALA A 165 21.58 -5.08 -2.62
CA ALA A 165 23.02 -5.37 -2.46
C ALA A 165 23.89 -4.45 -3.33
N SER A 166 23.43 -4.08 -4.52
CA SER A 166 24.13 -3.10 -5.36
C SER A 166 24.13 -1.70 -4.74
N PHE A 167 23.02 -1.25 -4.17
CA PHE A 167 22.96 0.04 -3.49
C PHE A 167 23.87 0.09 -2.25
N ILE A 168 23.92 -0.99 -1.47
CA ILE A 168 24.85 -1.12 -0.32
C ILE A 168 26.31 -1.01 -0.81
N ARG A 169 26.68 -1.78 -1.84
CA ARG A 169 28.03 -1.76 -2.40
C ARG A 169 28.44 -0.38 -2.93
N LEU A 170 27.50 0.38 -3.48
CA LEU A 170 27.73 1.76 -3.98
C LEU A 170 27.71 2.80 -2.85
N GLY A 171 27.42 2.40 -1.62
CA GLY A 171 27.29 3.30 -0.48
C GLY A 171 26.11 4.26 -0.62
N TYR A 172 25.02 3.85 -1.26
CA TYR A 172 23.80 4.63 -1.39
C TYR A 172 22.86 4.41 -0.22
N ILE A 173 22.84 3.18 0.30
CA ILE A 173 22.10 2.79 1.51
C ILE A 173 22.97 1.90 2.39
N ASP A 174 22.57 1.81 3.67
CA ASP A 174 22.99 0.72 4.56
C ASP A 174 21.75 -0.05 5.02
N GLN A 175 21.95 -1.33 5.38
CA GLN A 175 20.87 -2.20 5.81
C GLN A 175 21.35 -3.12 6.93
N HIS A 176 20.62 -3.09 8.05
CA HIS A 176 20.77 -4.06 9.12
C HIS A 176 19.39 -4.66 9.44
N GLU A 177 19.18 -5.93 9.06
CA GLU A 177 17.88 -6.62 9.14
C GLU A 177 16.79 -5.86 8.35
N ARG A 178 15.83 -5.28 9.07
CA ARG A 178 14.73 -4.47 8.50
C ARG A 178 14.97 -2.97 8.63
N HIS A 179 16.07 -2.54 9.26
CA HIS A 179 16.47 -1.15 9.34
C HIS A 179 17.25 -0.76 8.09
N TYR A 180 16.84 0.32 7.48
CA TYR A 180 17.47 0.88 6.30
C TYR A 180 17.93 2.30 6.60
N THR A 181 19.12 2.66 6.12
CA THR A 181 19.64 4.02 6.18
C THR A 181 19.96 4.48 4.77
N ILE A 182 19.36 5.58 4.32
CA ILE A 182 19.64 6.20 3.02
C ILE A 182 20.84 7.13 3.21
N LEU A 183 22.00 6.72 2.69
CA LEU A 183 23.25 7.47 2.81
C LEU A 183 23.42 8.53 1.71
N LYS A 184 22.84 8.27 0.52
CA LYS A 184 22.92 9.19 -0.64
C LYS A 184 21.58 9.29 -1.33
N ARG A 185 20.69 10.13 -0.77
CA ARG A 185 19.32 10.31 -1.26
C ARG A 185 19.29 10.74 -2.73
N ASP A 186 20.10 11.73 -3.12
CA ASP A 186 20.17 12.22 -4.50
C ASP A 186 20.50 11.11 -5.51
N ALA A 187 21.40 10.19 -5.13
CA ALA A 187 21.77 9.06 -6.00
C ALA A 187 20.63 8.04 -6.11
N MET A 188 19.89 7.82 -5.03
CA MET A 188 18.70 6.97 -5.05
C MET A 188 17.58 7.60 -5.87
N GLU A 189 17.35 8.91 -5.76
CA GLU A 189 16.36 9.65 -6.56
C GLU A 189 16.72 9.64 -8.05
N LEU A 190 18.00 9.84 -8.38
CA LEU A 190 18.46 9.74 -9.79
C LEU A 190 18.21 8.35 -10.37
N ARG A 191 18.30 7.31 -9.55
CA ARG A 191 18.08 5.93 -9.98
C ARG A 191 16.60 5.57 -10.09
N ALA A 192 15.74 6.31 -9.39
CA ALA A 192 14.28 6.16 -9.36
C ALA A 192 13.56 6.92 -10.50
N ARG A 193 14.31 7.53 -11.40
CA ARG A 193 13.80 8.33 -12.57
C ARG A 193 13.88 7.56 -13.87
#